data_b1702af76182a97e3597da2c05b27c33
#
_entry.id   b1702af76182a97e3597da2c05b27c33
#
_cell.length_a   1.000
_cell.length_b   1.000
_cell.length_c   1.000
_cell.angle_alpha   90.00
_cell.angle_beta   90.00
_cell.angle_gamma   90.00
#
_symmetry.space_group_name_H-M   'P 1'
#
loop_
_entity.id
_entity.type
_entity.pdbx_description
1 polymer ?
#
loop_
_entity_poly.entity_id
_entity_poly.type
_entity_poly.pdbx_seq_one_letter_code
_entity_poly.pdbx_strand_id
1 'polypeptide(L)'
;MREFVITVNSTVDLPKEWLKERNVPVLPLKYTIDGQTYQDMEGLSAKEFFQKLREGHMSVTSQINPEEAREMMEPFLKEGKDLLHLAFSSGLSETYNSMRIAAEELAEDYPDAKIIVIDTLCACMGEGLLLYKVLQLKDQGKTLEEIAEWVEANKLHICHNVTVDDLNHLHRGGRISKTAAVFGTLVQVKPIIHMDENGKLQVIGKERGRKRSLNKIVDMAVEQSEGWENDMVMITHGDCIEDAEYVAERVKEKLGNPEVLINNIGTVIGSHTGPGVVAVFLMGNKR
;
A
#
# COMPACT_ATOMS: atom_id res chain seq x y z
N MET A 1 -8.93 -22.46 -20.50
CA MET A 1 -8.48 -21.80 -19.26
C MET A 1 -9.64 -20.92 -18.81
N ARG A 2 -10.03 -20.97 -17.56
CA ARG A 2 -11.12 -20.14 -17.03
C ARG A 2 -10.63 -18.69 -16.97
N GLU A 3 -11.48 -17.73 -17.28
CA GLU A 3 -11.13 -16.31 -17.11
C GLU A 3 -10.94 -16.02 -15.63
N PHE A 4 -10.00 -15.13 -15.27
CA PHE A 4 -9.78 -14.74 -13.89
C PHE A 4 -9.73 -13.24 -13.72
N VAL A 5 -10.17 -12.80 -12.56
CA VAL A 5 -10.11 -11.39 -12.13
C VAL A 5 -9.02 -11.22 -11.08
N ILE A 6 -8.32 -10.07 -11.15
CA ILE A 6 -7.38 -9.64 -10.11
C ILE A 6 -8.06 -8.52 -9.34
N THR A 7 -8.16 -8.67 -8.02
CA THR A 7 -8.76 -7.70 -7.12
C THR A 7 -7.77 -7.24 -6.06
N VAL A 8 -7.95 -6.06 -5.53
CA VAL A 8 -7.07 -5.45 -4.52
C VAL A 8 -7.88 -4.76 -3.42
N ASN A 9 -7.24 -4.43 -2.31
CA ASN A 9 -7.81 -3.50 -1.35
C ASN A 9 -7.59 -2.03 -1.78
N SER A 10 -8.36 -1.10 -1.24
CA SER A 10 -8.18 0.34 -1.51
C SER A 10 -6.80 0.87 -1.08
N THR A 11 -6.14 0.15 -0.21
CA THR A 11 -4.80 0.42 0.31
C THR A 11 -3.66 0.36 -0.71
N VAL A 12 -3.94 0.00 -1.96
CA VAL A 12 -2.98 0.12 -3.09
C VAL A 12 -2.61 1.57 -3.41
N ASP A 13 -3.46 2.53 -3.00
CA ASP A 13 -3.27 3.98 -3.17
C ASP A 13 -2.96 4.43 -4.61
N LEU A 14 -3.39 3.63 -5.60
CA LEU A 14 -3.28 3.99 -7.01
C LEU A 14 -4.42 4.93 -7.44
N PRO A 15 -4.21 5.79 -8.44
CA PRO A 15 -5.29 6.63 -8.97
C PRO A 15 -6.49 5.81 -9.43
N LYS A 16 -7.72 6.26 -9.11
CA LYS A 16 -8.97 5.57 -9.49
C LYS A 16 -9.07 5.30 -10.98
N GLU A 17 -8.72 6.30 -11.78
CA GLU A 17 -8.74 6.22 -13.23
C GLU A 17 -7.77 5.14 -13.74
N TRP A 18 -6.59 5.06 -13.14
CA TRP A 18 -5.58 4.05 -13.47
C TRP A 18 -6.10 2.62 -13.24
N LEU A 19 -6.79 2.39 -12.10
CA LEU A 19 -7.40 1.10 -11.75
C LEU A 19 -8.58 0.77 -12.68
N LYS A 20 -9.43 1.76 -12.97
CA LYS A 20 -10.60 1.62 -13.84
C LYS A 20 -10.21 1.27 -15.28
N GLU A 21 -9.22 1.95 -15.84
CA GLU A 21 -8.71 1.69 -17.20
C GLU A 21 -8.17 0.26 -17.36
N ARG A 22 -7.69 -0.34 -16.27
CA ARG A 22 -7.14 -1.70 -16.23
C ARG A 22 -8.12 -2.75 -15.73
N ASN A 23 -9.38 -2.34 -15.52
CA ASN A 23 -10.45 -3.21 -15.03
C ASN A 23 -10.06 -3.95 -13.74
N VAL A 24 -9.44 -3.25 -12.79
CA VAL A 24 -9.09 -3.80 -11.47
C VAL A 24 -10.17 -3.41 -10.45
N PRO A 25 -10.98 -4.36 -9.98
CA PRO A 25 -11.94 -4.11 -8.92
C PRO A 25 -11.21 -3.87 -7.59
N VAL A 26 -11.67 -2.85 -6.87
CA VAL A 26 -11.13 -2.46 -5.57
C VAL A 26 -12.11 -2.79 -4.47
N LEU A 27 -11.65 -3.48 -3.44
CA LEU A 27 -12.41 -3.80 -2.24
C LEU A 27 -12.06 -2.77 -1.15
N PRO A 28 -12.94 -1.77 -0.89
CA PRO A 28 -12.58 -0.63 -0.09
C PRO A 28 -12.63 -0.94 1.42
N LEU A 29 -11.60 -0.50 2.13
CA LEU A 29 -11.64 -0.36 3.58
C LEU A 29 -12.45 0.91 3.95
N LYS A 30 -12.64 1.13 5.25
CA LYS A 30 -13.41 2.28 5.76
C LYS A 30 -12.61 3.09 6.76
N TYR A 31 -12.90 4.38 6.83
CA TYR A 31 -12.41 5.27 7.87
C TYR A 31 -13.55 6.11 8.46
N THR A 32 -13.41 6.48 9.71
CA THR A 32 -14.38 7.34 10.42
C THR A 32 -13.65 8.59 10.91
N ILE A 33 -14.17 9.75 10.57
CA ILE A 33 -13.71 11.05 11.04
C ILE A 33 -14.91 11.92 11.38
N ASP A 34 -14.87 12.66 12.50
CA ASP A 34 -15.97 13.49 12.98
C ASP A 34 -17.30 12.74 13.14
N GLY A 35 -17.23 11.46 13.51
CA GLY A 35 -18.41 10.60 13.69
C GLY A 35 -19.05 10.11 12.39
N GLN A 36 -18.50 10.47 11.23
CA GLN A 36 -18.97 9.99 9.92
C GLN A 36 -18.03 8.94 9.35
N THR A 37 -18.58 7.81 8.89
CA THR A 37 -17.84 6.73 8.26
C THR A 37 -17.92 6.84 6.74
N TYR A 38 -16.78 6.69 6.08
CA TYR A 38 -16.64 6.74 4.62
C TYR A 38 -15.95 5.47 4.14
N GLN A 39 -16.24 5.08 2.91
CA GLN A 39 -15.40 4.16 2.18
C GLN A 39 -14.15 4.89 1.69
N ASP A 40 -13.01 4.22 1.78
CA ASP A 40 -11.76 4.72 1.22
C ASP A 40 -11.90 4.91 -0.29
N MET A 41 -11.19 5.88 -0.84
CA MET A 41 -11.29 6.33 -2.24
C MET A 41 -12.62 7.00 -2.63
N GLU A 42 -13.69 6.96 -1.82
CA GLU A 42 -15.01 7.54 -2.14
C GLU A 42 -15.49 8.61 -1.15
N GLY A 43 -14.70 8.84 -0.10
CA GLY A 43 -15.02 9.82 0.94
C GLY A 43 -14.49 11.23 0.64
N LEU A 44 -13.86 11.82 1.64
CA LEU A 44 -13.23 13.13 1.52
C LEU A 44 -12.10 13.11 0.50
N SER A 45 -11.89 14.22 -0.20
CA SER A 45 -10.66 14.41 -0.98
C SER A 45 -9.43 14.34 -0.07
N ALA A 46 -8.28 13.96 -0.60
CA ALA A 46 -7.02 13.93 0.16
C ALA A 46 -6.75 15.28 0.85
N LYS A 47 -6.97 16.39 0.14
CA LYS A 47 -6.78 17.74 0.67
C LYS A 47 -7.68 18.03 1.88
N GLU A 48 -8.98 17.74 1.78
CA GLU A 48 -9.93 17.95 2.89
C GLU A 48 -9.61 17.05 4.07
N PHE A 49 -9.29 15.79 3.82
CA PHE A 49 -8.93 14.82 4.85
C PHE A 49 -7.68 15.25 5.62
N PHE A 50 -6.58 15.56 4.94
CA PHE A 50 -5.33 15.96 5.60
C PHE A 50 -5.44 17.34 6.27
N GLN A 51 -6.28 18.25 5.73
CA GLN A 51 -6.57 19.51 6.40
C GLN A 51 -7.24 19.28 7.76
N LYS A 52 -8.26 18.40 7.83
CA LYS A 52 -8.89 18.03 9.10
C LYS A 52 -7.88 17.43 10.09
N LEU A 53 -6.97 16.55 9.64
CA LEU A 53 -5.93 16.01 10.53
C LEU A 53 -4.99 17.10 11.06
N ARG A 54 -4.62 18.12 10.25
CA ARG A 54 -3.83 19.27 10.71
C ARG A 54 -4.58 20.13 11.72
N GLU A 55 -5.89 20.23 11.62
CA GLU A 55 -6.78 20.92 12.57
C GLU A 55 -6.99 20.14 13.86
N GLY A 56 -6.45 18.92 13.96
CA GLY A 56 -6.50 18.09 15.16
C GLY A 56 -7.67 17.10 15.19
N HIS A 57 -8.42 16.99 14.12
CA HIS A 57 -9.45 15.95 14.02
C HIS A 57 -8.82 14.57 14.00
N MET A 58 -9.50 13.60 14.59
CA MET A 58 -9.02 12.22 14.72
C MET A 58 -9.75 11.32 13.74
N SER A 59 -8.98 10.54 12.98
CA SER A 59 -9.52 9.48 12.13
C SER A 59 -9.18 8.10 12.70
N VAL A 60 -10.12 7.18 12.58
CA VAL A 60 -9.96 5.75 12.90
C VAL A 60 -10.38 4.92 11.71
N THR A 61 -9.78 3.75 11.55
CA THR A 61 -10.05 2.87 10.41
C THR A 61 -10.68 1.57 10.86
N SER A 62 -11.45 0.95 9.99
CA SER A 62 -11.97 -0.40 10.16
C SER A 62 -11.51 -1.31 9.03
N GLN A 63 -11.17 -2.54 9.38
CA GLN A 63 -10.90 -3.60 8.43
C GLN A 63 -12.18 -4.05 7.72
N ILE A 64 -12.04 -4.76 6.63
CA ILE A 64 -13.11 -5.52 5.99
C ILE A 64 -13.37 -6.75 6.87
N ASN A 65 -14.63 -7.07 7.18
CA ASN A 65 -14.98 -8.30 7.87
C ASN A 65 -15.24 -9.45 6.88
N PRO A 66 -15.31 -10.74 7.31
CA PRO A 66 -15.48 -11.87 6.40
C PRO A 66 -16.76 -11.82 5.56
N GLU A 67 -17.87 -11.33 6.12
CA GLU A 67 -19.15 -11.21 5.41
C GLU A 67 -19.04 -10.17 4.28
N GLU A 68 -18.49 -8.98 4.59
CA GLU A 68 -18.20 -7.95 3.57
C GLU A 68 -17.26 -8.48 2.49
N ALA A 69 -16.19 -9.21 2.88
CA ALA A 69 -15.25 -9.80 1.94
C ALA A 69 -15.95 -10.79 0.99
N ARG A 70 -16.82 -11.65 1.55
CA ARG A 70 -17.63 -12.58 0.76
C ARG A 70 -18.52 -11.86 -0.24
N GLU A 71 -19.30 -10.86 0.22
CA GLU A 71 -20.18 -10.06 -0.65
C GLU A 71 -19.43 -9.40 -1.80
N MET A 72 -18.19 -8.96 -1.57
CA MET A 72 -17.35 -8.31 -2.58
C MET A 72 -16.74 -9.30 -3.58
N MET A 73 -16.44 -10.53 -3.17
CA MET A 73 -15.76 -11.53 -4.01
C MET A 73 -16.74 -12.40 -4.80
N GLU A 74 -17.87 -12.75 -4.22
CA GLU A 74 -18.85 -13.70 -4.77
C GLU A 74 -19.39 -13.33 -6.18
N PRO A 75 -19.65 -12.04 -6.51
CA PRO A 75 -20.12 -11.68 -7.84
C PRO A 75 -19.23 -12.17 -8.99
N PHE A 76 -17.91 -12.15 -8.83
CA PHE A 76 -16.99 -12.63 -9.85
C PHE A 76 -17.10 -14.15 -10.07
N LEU A 77 -17.32 -14.90 -8.98
CA LEU A 77 -17.50 -16.36 -9.02
C LEU A 77 -18.83 -16.73 -9.69
N LYS A 78 -19.92 -15.96 -9.44
CA LYS A 78 -21.21 -16.09 -10.11
C LYS A 78 -21.11 -15.85 -11.62
N GLU A 79 -20.20 -14.98 -12.05
CA GLU A 79 -19.88 -14.76 -13.46
C GLU A 79 -19.03 -15.90 -14.06
N GLY A 80 -18.65 -16.90 -13.28
CA GLY A 80 -17.85 -18.02 -13.74
C GLY A 80 -16.35 -17.75 -13.83
N LYS A 81 -15.84 -16.72 -13.16
CA LYS A 81 -14.42 -16.37 -13.14
C LYS A 81 -13.69 -17.00 -11.97
N ASP A 82 -12.40 -17.22 -12.14
CA ASP A 82 -11.46 -17.45 -11.03
C ASP A 82 -11.03 -16.10 -10.43
N LEU A 83 -10.48 -16.10 -9.22
CA LEU A 83 -10.16 -14.87 -8.49
C LEU A 83 -8.77 -14.93 -7.88
N LEU A 84 -7.96 -13.89 -8.12
CA LEU A 84 -6.73 -13.58 -7.39
C LEU A 84 -6.93 -12.29 -6.62
N HIS A 85 -6.88 -12.33 -5.29
CA HIS A 85 -6.92 -11.15 -4.45
C HIS A 85 -5.54 -10.87 -3.86
N LEU A 86 -5.01 -9.68 -4.13
CA LEU A 86 -3.81 -9.16 -3.49
C LEU A 86 -4.24 -8.36 -2.26
N ALA A 87 -4.00 -8.91 -1.09
CA ALA A 87 -4.48 -8.33 0.15
C ALA A 87 -3.43 -7.43 0.81
N PHE A 88 -3.92 -6.36 1.44
CA PHE A 88 -3.13 -5.50 2.34
C PHE A 88 -2.42 -6.30 3.42
N SER A 89 -1.21 -5.89 3.79
CA SER A 89 -0.35 -6.59 4.75
C SER A 89 -1.07 -7.02 6.03
N SER A 90 -0.98 -8.32 6.35
CA SER A 90 -1.45 -8.89 7.62
C SER A 90 -0.70 -8.34 8.82
N GLY A 91 0.50 -7.81 8.63
CA GLY A 91 1.29 -7.14 9.68
C GLY A 91 0.67 -5.80 10.13
N LEU A 92 -0.27 -5.24 9.35
CA LEU A 92 -0.89 -3.93 9.60
C LEU A 92 -2.40 -4.00 9.83
N SER A 93 -3.09 -5.02 9.30
CA SER A 93 -4.54 -5.15 9.37
C SER A 93 -4.98 -6.61 9.30
N GLU A 94 -6.05 -6.96 10.01
CA GLU A 94 -6.69 -8.28 9.90
C GLU A 94 -7.52 -8.45 8.60
N THR A 95 -7.51 -7.47 7.70
CA THR A 95 -8.23 -7.54 6.41
C THR A 95 -7.84 -8.79 5.62
N TYR A 96 -6.54 -9.12 5.52
CA TYR A 96 -6.08 -10.35 4.86
C TYR A 96 -6.77 -11.59 5.45
N ASN A 97 -6.83 -11.72 6.78
CA ASN A 97 -7.45 -12.88 7.43
C ASN A 97 -8.95 -12.97 7.10
N SER A 98 -9.65 -11.83 7.08
CA SER A 98 -11.06 -11.77 6.67
C SER A 98 -11.27 -12.22 5.22
N MET A 99 -10.40 -11.77 4.30
CA MET A 99 -10.45 -12.17 2.89
C MET A 99 -10.18 -13.67 2.71
N ARG A 100 -9.23 -14.22 3.48
CA ARG A 100 -8.90 -15.65 3.48
C ARG A 100 -10.07 -16.51 3.96
N ILE A 101 -10.72 -16.12 5.07
CA ILE A 101 -11.90 -16.83 5.60
C ILE A 101 -13.02 -16.83 4.55
N ALA A 102 -13.33 -15.66 3.98
CA ALA A 102 -14.36 -15.57 2.94
C ALA A 102 -14.02 -16.41 1.70
N ALA A 103 -12.75 -16.46 1.30
CA ALA A 103 -12.31 -17.30 0.19
C ALA A 103 -12.47 -18.81 0.47
N GLU A 104 -12.19 -19.25 1.69
CA GLU A 104 -12.38 -20.64 2.13
C GLU A 104 -13.88 -21.04 2.08
N GLU A 105 -14.77 -20.20 2.59
CA GLU A 105 -16.23 -20.41 2.54
C GLU A 105 -16.75 -20.40 1.08
N LEU A 106 -16.27 -19.46 0.27
CA LEU A 106 -16.66 -19.38 -1.14
C LEU A 106 -16.17 -20.59 -1.94
N ALA A 107 -15.02 -21.17 -1.60
CA ALA A 107 -14.53 -22.38 -2.27
C ALA A 107 -15.42 -23.61 -2.03
N GLU A 108 -16.13 -23.69 -0.90
CA GLU A 108 -17.14 -24.72 -0.64
C GLU A 108 -18.37 -24.55 -1.55
N ASP A 109 -18.81 -23.30 -1.78
CA ASP A 109 -19.98 -22.99 -2.61
C ASP A 109 -19.68 -23.03 -4.12
N TYR A 110 -18.42 -22.74 -4.50
CA TYR A 110 -17.95 -22.65 -5.89
C TYR A 110 -16.76 -23.61 -6.13
N PRO A 111 -16.94 -24.95 -6.01
CA PRO A 111 -15.82 -25.90 -6.04
C PRO A 111 -15.04 -25.96 -7.36
N ASP A 112 -15.64 -25.46 -8.46
CA ASP A 112 -14.99 -25.40 -9.77
C ASP A 112 -14.15 -24.11 -9.96
N ALA A 113 -14.27 -23.12 -9.04
CA ALA A 113 -13.54 -21.86 -9.12
C ALA A 113 -12.24 -21.94 -8.32
N LYS A 114 -11.18 -21.34 -8.86
CA LYS A 114 -9.95 -21.10 -8.12
C LYS A 114 -10.03 -19.74 -7.45
N ILE A 115 -9.85 -19.71 -6.15
CA ILE A 115 -9.86 -18.51 -5.35
C ILE A 115 -8.53 -18.44 -4.59
N ILE A 116 -7.69 -17.49 -4.96
CA ILE A 116 -6.37 -17.30 -4.33
C ILE A 116 -6.34 -15.94 -3.65
N VAL A 117 -6.07 -15.91 -2.36
CA VAL A 117 -5.86 -14.68 -1.58
C VAL A 117 -4.42 -14.67 -1.09
N ILE A 118 -3.65 -13.66 -1.49
CA ILE A 118 -2.24 -13.53 -1.13
C ILE A 118 -2.08 -12.38 -0.14
N ASP A 119 -1.46 -12.67 0.99
CA ASP A 119 -0.90 -11.63 1.86
C ASP A 119 0.31 -11.02 1.17
N THR A 120 0.17 -9.80 0.68
CA THR A 120 1.26 -9.13 -0.04
C THR A 120 2.39 -8.72 0.88
N LEU A 121 2.12 -8.61 2.18
CA LEU A 121 3.01 -7.99 3.16
C LEU A 121 3.44 -6.58 2.72
N CYS A 122 2.64 -5.92 1.88
CA CYS A 122 2.85 -4.58 1.34
C CYS A 122 1.78 -3.61 1.82
N ALA A 123 2.03 -2.32 1.64
CA ALA A 123 1.12 -1.23 1.92
C ALA A 123 1.29 -0.10 0.89
N CYS A 124 0.28 0.75 0.76
CA CYS A 124 0.31 1.90 -0.13
C CYS A 124 0.65 1.50 -1.57
N MET A 125 1.31 2.39 -2.27
CA MET A 125 1.78 2.13 -3.64
C MET A 125 2.87 1.04 -3.71
N GLY A 126 3.33 0.45 -2.59
CA GLY A 126 4.09 -0.81 -2.60
C GLY A 126 3.22 -2.00 -3.00
N GLU A 127 1.99 -2.07 -2.46
CA GLU A 127 0.96 -3.00 -2.94
C GLU A 127 0.56 -2.65 -4.39
N GLY A 128 0.48 -1.35 -4.71
CA GLY A 128 0.24 -0.85 -6.07
C GLY A 128 1.31 -1.27 -7.08
N LEU A 129 2.59 -1.23 -6.71
CA LEU A 129 3.69 -1.68 -7.55
C LEU A 129 3.64 -3.20 -7.80
N LEU A 130 3.29 -3.97 -6.76
CA LEU A 130 3.06 -5.40 -6.92
C LEU A 130 1.92 -5.68 -7.90
N LEU A 131 0.79 -4.98 -7.78
CA LEU A 131 -0.31 -5.04 -8.74
C LEU A 131 0.13 -4.69 -10.16
N TYR A 132 0.92 -3.62 -10.33
CA TYR A 132 1.46 -3.23 -11.63
C TYR A 132 2.24 -4.38 -12.30
N LYS A 133 3.12 -5.04 -11.55
CA LYS A 133 3.88 -6.20 -12.03
C LYS A 133 2.97 -7.40 -12.35
N VAL A 134 1.97 -7.65 -11.53
CA VAL A 134 0.97 -8.70 -11.74
C VAL A 134 0.17 -8.48 -13.03
N LEU A 135 -0.22 -7.25 -13.32
CA LEU A 135 -0.91 -6.90 -14.56
C LEU A 135 0.00 -7.09 -15.79
N GLN A 136 1.28 -6.73 -15.70
CA GLN A 136 2.26 -7.01 -16.77
C GLN A 136 2.34 -8.53 -17.06
N LEU A 137 2.36 -9.37 -16.03
CA LEU A 137 2.37 -10.83 -16.20
C LEU A 137 1.09 -11.34 -16.84
N LYS A 138 -0.08 -10.79 -16.44
CA LYS A 138 -1.37 -11.12 -17.06
C LYS A 138 -1.40 -10.75 -18.53
N ASP A 139 -0.90 -9.58 -18.90
CA ASP A 139 -0.81 -9.12 -20.29
C ASP A 139 0.13 -9.97 -21.14
N GLN A 140 1.13 -10.61 -20.50
CA GLN A 140 2.01 -11.60 -21.12
C GLN A 140 1.36 -12.98 -21.26
N GLY A 141 0.10 -13.14 -20.84
CA GLY A 141 -0.66 -14.40 -20.93
C GLY A 141 -0.34 -15.42 -19.85
N LYS A 142 0.25 -15.01 -18.74
CA LYS A 142 0.51 -15.90 -17.60
C LYS A 142 -0.81 -16.36 -16.97
N THR A 143 -0.82 -17.60 -16.49
CA THR A 143 -1.95 -18.16 -15.77
C THR A 143 -2.09 -17.58 -14.36
N LEU A 144 -3.24 -17.77 -13.73
CA LEU A 144 -3.48 -17.35 -12.35
C LEU A 144 -2.46 -17.96 -11.39
N GLU A 145 -2.14 -19.23 -11.55
CA GLU A 145 -1.17 -19.94 -10.72
C GLU A 145 0.26 -19.42 -10.92
N GLU A 146 0.70 -19.22 -12.17
CA GLU A 146 2.02 -18.66 -12.46
C GLU A 146 2.18 -17.25 -11.87
N ILE A 147 1.11 -16.45 -11.90
CA ILE A 147 1.09 -15.12 -11.29
C ILE A 147 1.17 -15.23 -9.77
N ALA A 148 0.36 -16.11 -9.16
CA ALA A 148 0.37 -16.31 -7.72
C ALA A 148 1.75 -16.79 -7.22
N GLU A 149 2.37 -17.74 -7.90
CA GLU A 149 3.73 -18.21 -7.61
C GLU A 149 4.77 -17.08 -7.72
N TRP A 150 4.65 -16.26 -8.77
CA TRP A 150 5.54 -15.10 -8.94
C TRP A 150 5.38 -14.10 -7.79
N VAL A 151 4.13 -13.81 -7.38
CA VAL A 151 3.85 -12.88 -6.26
C VAL A 151 4.47 -13.41 -4.96
N GLU A 152 4.26 -14.69 -4.64
CA GLU A 152 4.85 -15.30 -3.44
C GLU A 152 6.38 -15.24 -3.43
N ALA A 153 7.01 -15.45 -4.58
CA ALA A 153 8.47 -15.39 -4.72
C ALA A 153 9.03 -13.97 -4.64
N ASN A 154 8.23 -12.93 -5.01
CA ASN A 154 8.76 -11.58 -5.20
C ASN A 154 8.18 -10.52 -4.26
N LYS A 155 7.11 -10.79 -3.51
CA LYS A 155 6.47 -9.80 -2.63
C LYS A 155 7.42 -9.17 -1.60
N LEU A 156 8.42 -9.89 -1.12
CA LEU A 156 9.45 -9.37 -0.20
C LEU A 156 10.52 -8.52 -0.90
N HIS A 157 10.53 -8.48 -2.21
CA HIS A 157 11.40 -7.60 -3.02
C HIS A 157 10.77 -6.23 -3.29
N ILE A 158 9.53 -5.99 -2.87
CA ILE A 158 8.94 -4.65 -2.90
C ILE A 158 9.44 -3.85 -1.70
N CYS A 159 10.40 -2.98 -1.92
CA CYS A 159 10.98 -2.12 -0.89
C CYS A 159 10.07 -0.93 -0.57
N HIS A 160 9.99 -0.58 0.71
CA HIS A 160 9.18 0.54 1.23
C HIS A 160 10.10 1.48 2.00
N ASN A 161 10.42 2.64 1.44
CA ASN A 161 11.29 3.64 2.03
C ASN A 161 10.46 4.84 2.43
N VAL A 162 10.23 5.06 3.72
CA VAL A 162 9.21 5.97 4.24
C VAL A 162 9.80 6.98 5.21
N THR A 163 9.36 8.23 5.12
CA THR A 163 9.56 9.24 6.16
C THR A 163 8.22 9.93 6.47
N VAL A 164 8.01 10.25 7.74
CA VAL A 164 6.82 10.97 8.22
C VAL A 164 7.23 12.23 8.95
N ASP A 165 6.28 13.14 9.16
CA ASP A 165 6.55 14.35 9.94
C ASP A 165 6.74 14.05 11.42
N ASP A 166 5.89 13.16 11.97
CA ASP A 166 6.03 12.63 13.32
C ASP A 166 5.44 11.20 13.41
N LEU A 167 5.74 10.50 14.51
CA LEU A 167 5.28 9.12 14.74
C LEU A 167 3.95 9.03 15.51
N ASN A 168 3.35 10.15 15.89
CA ASN A 168 2.16 10.14 16.76
C ASN A 168 0.97 9.45 16.11
N HIS A 169 0.74 9.66 14.81
CA HIS A 169 -0.34 9.02 14.07
C HIS A 169 -0.15 7.49 14.03
N LEU A 170 1.04 7.02 13.67
CA LEU A 170 1.38 5.59 13.63
C LEU A 170 1.29 4.93 15.00
N HIS A 171 1.72 5.62 16.05
CA HIS A 171 1.65 5.11 17.41
C HIS A 171 0.20 5.04 17.91
N ARG A 172 -0.60 6.10 17.73
CA ARG A 172 -2.01 6.09 18.10
C ARG A 172 -2.79 5.00 17.37
N GLY A 173 -2.48 4.80 16.10
CA GLY A 173 -3.05 3.72 15.30
C GLY A 173 -2.54 2.32 15.67
N GLY A 174 -1.51 2.20 16.51
CA GLY A 174 -0.94 0.91 16.94
C GLY A 174 -0.08 0.22 15.86
N ARG A 175 0.35 0.91 14.81
CA ARG A 175 1.17 0.35 13.71
C ARG A 175 2.66 0.46 13.95
N ILE A 176 3.06 1.19 15.00
CA ILE A 176 4.40 1.14 15.59
C ILE A 176 4.34 1.02 17.11
N SER A 177 5.39 0.47 17.72
CA SER A 177 5.48 0.34 19.18
C SER A 177 5.66 1.69 19.87
N LYS A 178 5.26 1.76 21.16
CA LYS A 178 5.47 2.95 21.99
C LYS A 178 6.94 3.34 22.11
N THR A 179 7.84 2.37 22.19
CA THR A 179 9.29 2.58 22.25
C THR A 179 9.83 3.25 20.98
N ALA A 180 9.32 2.89 19.83
CA ALA A 180 9.68 3.55 18.56
C ALA A 180 9.18 5.00 18.50
N ALA A 181 7.99 5.28 19.05
CA ALA A 181 7.38 6.61 19.04
C ALA A 181 8.14 7.66 19.87
N VAL A 182 8.81 7.25 20.95
CA VAL A 182 9.58 8.17 21.83
C VAL A 182 10.70 8.89 21.08
N PHE A 183 11.22 8.31 20.00
CA PHE A 183 12.26 8.94 19.18
C PHE A 183 11.75 10.07 18.28
N GLY A 184 10.44 10.19 18.05
CA GLY A 184 9.83 11.17 17.13
C GLY A 184 9.41 12.50 17.75
N THR A 185 9.56 12.72 19.06
CA THR A 185 9.07 13.93 19.75
C THR A 185 10.05 15.12 19.73
N LEU A 186 11.24 14.93 19.17
CA LEU A 186 12.23 16.01 19.07
C LEU A 186 11.94 16.92 17.88
N VAL A 187 11.90 18.22 18.11
CA VAL A 187 11.70 19.24 17.07
C VAL A 187 12.67 19.03 15.90
N GLN A 188 12.14 19.00 14.67
CA GLN A 188 12.88 18.81 13.42
C GLN A 188 13.52 17.43 13.20
N VAL A 189 13.24 16.42 14.05
CA VAL A 189 13.68 15.04 13.79
C VAL A 189 12.61 14.33 12.96
N LYS A 190 13.02 13.78 11.81
CA LYS A 190 12.15 13.03 10.89
C LYS A 190 12.52 11.56 10.93
N PRO A 191 11.58 10.68 11.25
CA PRO A 191 11.82 9.24 11.27
C PRO A 191 12.09 8.68 9.88
N ILE A 192 12.94 7.66 9.82
CA ILE A 192 13.14 6.82 8.65
C ILE A 192 12.57 5.45 8.97
N ILE A 193 11.66 5.00 8.13
CA ILE A 193 10.84 3.81 8.36
C ILE A 193 10.98 2.91 7.13
N HIS A 194 11.01 1.61 7.35
CA HIS A 194 10.81 0.62 6.30
C HIS A 194 9.73 -0.40 6.71
N MET A 195 9.35 -1.25 5.79
CA MET A 195 8.52 -2.41 6.08
C MET A 195 9.43 -3.64 6.20
N ASP A 196 9.27 -4.41 7.28
CA ASP A 196 10.04 -5.63 7.49
C ASP A 196 9.46 -6.83 6.71
N GLU A 197 10.14 -7.99 6.81
CA GLU A 197 9.73 -9.23 6.16
C GLU A 197 8.39 -9.80 6.66
N ASN A 198 7.90 -9.34 7.81
CA ASN A 198 6.59 -9.68 8.36
C ASN A 198 5.51 -8.67 7.98
N GLY A 199 5.79 -7.74 7.07
CA GLY A 199 4.86 -6.70 6.64
C GLY A 199 4.53 -5.67 7.72
N LYS A 200 5.44 -5.44 8.69
CA LYS A 200 5.30 -4.46 9.78
C LYS A 200 6.22 -3.27 9.59
N LEU A 201 5.76 -2.10 10.01
CA LEU A 201 6.58 -0.89 9.98
C LEU A 201 7.63 -0.90 11.09
N GLN A 202 8.88 -0.65 10.70
CA GLN A 202 10.02 -0.54 11.60
C GLN A 202 10.70 0.82 11.45
N VAL A 203 10.91 1.51 12.57
CA VAL A 203 11.73 2.74 12.60
C VAL A 203 13.20 2.34 12.64
N ILE A 204 13.91 2.56 11.54
CA ILE A 204 15.31 2.13 11.35
C ILE A 204 16.31 3.28 11.48
N GLY A 205 15.82 4.52 11.58
CA GLY A 205 16.67 5.67 11.69
C GLY A 205 15.91 6.96 11.89
N LYS A 206 16.66 8.03 11.92
CA LYS A 206 16.13 9.40 12.01
C LYS A 206 17.08 10.38 11.33
N GLU A 207 16.50 11.42 10.73
CA GLU A 207 17.26 12.52 10.13
C GLU A 207 16.86 13.86 10.75
N ARG A 208 17.78 14.80 10.80
CA ARG A 208 17.48 16.14 11.26
C ARG A 208 17.15 17.05 10.06
N GLY A 209 15.89 17.43 9.98
CA GLY A 209 15.36 18.30 8.92
C GLY A 209 14.77 17.54 7.74
N ARG A 210 13.74 18.12 7.15
CA ARG A 210 12.90 17.51 6.10
C ARG A 210 13.71 17.06 4.88
N LYS A 211 14.52 17.95 4.32
CA LYS A 211 15.29 17.66 3.11
C LYS A 211 16.26 16.49 3.29
N ARG A 212 16.84 16.31 4.49
CA ARG A 212 17.72 15.18 4.77
C ARG A 212 16.95 13.87 4.83
N SER A 213 15.76 13.87 5.43
CA SER A 213 14.94 12.64 5.47
C SER A 213 14.47 12.23 4.08
N LEU A 214 14.09 13.20 3.22
CA LEU A 214 13.75 12.91 1.82
C LEU A 214 14.94 12.33 1.04
N ASN A 215 16.12 12.92 1.19
CA ASN A 215 17.33 12.37 0.57
C ASN A 215 17.66 10.96 1.09
N LYS A 216 17.48 10.71 2.40
CA LYS A 216 17.77 9.40 3.00
C LYS A 216 16.90 8.29 2.42
N ILE A 217 15.61 8.52 2.24
CA ILE A 217 14.72 7.50 1.64
C ILE A 217 15.06 7.24 0.16
N VAL A 218 15.55 8.25 -0.59
CA VAL A 218 16.06 8.06 -1.94
C VAL A 218 17.38 7.28 -1.93
N ASP A 219 18.32 7.61 -1.05
CA ASP A 219 19.60 6.90 -0.95
C ASP A 219 19.39 5.41 -0.61
N MET A 220 18.44 5.10 0.30
CA MET A 220 18.05 3.73 0.60
C MET A 220 17.45 3.02 -0.61
N ALA A 221 16.57 3.70 -1.35
CA ALA A 221 15.97 3.17 -2.56
C ALA A 221 17.04 2.81 -3.61
N VAL A 222 18.03 3.68 -3.79
CA VAL A 222 19.17 3.44 -4.70
C VAL A 222 20.00 2.24 -4.26
N GLU A 223 20.34 2.16 -2.98
CA GLU A 223 21.10 1.03 -2.41
C GLU A 223 20.37 -0.30 -2.59
N GLN A 224 19.05 -0.31 -2.33
CA GLN A 224 18.23 -1.51 -2.44
C GLN A 224 18.03 -1.96 -3.89
N SER A 225 18.06 -1.05 -4.85
CA SER A 225 17.82 -1.33 -6.28
C SER A 225 19.01 -1.96 -6.99
N GLU A 226 20.16 -2.13 -6.34
CA GLU A 226 21.34 -2.69 -6.96
C GLU A 226 21.08 -4.09 -7.53
N GLY A 227 21.30 -4.27 -8.83
CA GLY A 227 21.04 -5.53 -9.54
C GLY A 227 19.58 -5.72 -9.99
N TRP A 228 18.71 -4.75 -9.77
CA TRP A 228 17.31 -4.77 -10.19
C TRP A 228 17.03 -3.72 -11.26
N GLU A 229 16.32 -4.13 -12.30
CA GLU A 229 15.76 -3.17 -13.28
C GLU A 229 14.40 -2.69 -12.78
N ASN A 230 14.29 -1.38 -12.56
CA ASN A 230 13.05 -0.73 -12.18
C ASN A 230 12.53 0.10 -13.36
N ASP A 231 11.57 -0.45 -14.10
CA ASP A 231 10.83 0.26 -15.15
C ASP A 231 9.84 1.28 -14.55
N MET A 232 9.36 1.01 -13.34
CA MET A 232 8.43 1.83 -12.57
C MET A 232 8.93 2.01 -11.14
N VAL A 233 8.93 3.24 -10.65
CA VAL A 233 9.05 3.60 -9.24
C VAL A 233 7.80 4.34 -8.81
N MET A 234 7.24 3.99 -7.67
CA MET A 234 6.03 4.63 -7.17
C MET A 234 6.34 5.48 -5.95
N ILE A 235 5.69 6.62 -5.84
CA ILE A 235 5.86 7.57 -4.73
C ILE A 235 4.49 7.97 -4.21
N THR A 236 4.28 7.82 -2.92
CA THR A 236 3.08 8.33 -2.26
C THR A 236 3.40 9.49 -1.33
N HIS A 237 2.43 10.40 -1.13
CA HIS A 237 2.58 11.52 -0.22
C HIS A 237 1.29 11.86 0.53
N GLY A 238 1.42 12.42 1.72
CA GLY A 238 0.31 12.90 2.56
C GLY A 238 0.14 14.41 2.43
N ASP A 239 -0.46 14.88 1.33
CA ASP A 239 -0.72 16.30 1.03
C ASP A 239 0.54 17.20 1.13
N CYS A 240 1.64 16.71 0.52
CA CYS A 240 2.92 17.41 0.41
C CYS A 240 3.57 17.13 -0.97
N ILE A 241 2.88 17.52 -2.03
CA ILE A 241 3.26 17.22 -3.42
C ILE A 241 4.66 17.72 -3.79
N GLU A 242 5.05 18.91 -3.31
CA GLU A 242 6.37 19.49 -3.59
C GLU A 242 7.52 18.60 -3.09
N ASP A 243 7.33 17.96 -1.92
CA ASP A 243 8.29 16.99 -1.39
C ASP A 243 8.35 15.71 -2.23
N ALA A 244 7.19 15.23 -2.70
CA ALA A 244 7.12 14.06 -3.56
C ALA A 244 7.77 14.32 -4.94
N GLU A 245 7.53 15.47 -5.54
CA GLU A 245 8.16 15.90 -6.78
C GLU A 245 9.70 16.03 -6.62
N TYR A 246 10.15 16.62 -5.52
CA TYR A 246 11.58 16.65 -5.19
C TYR A 246 12.20 15.26 -5.12
N VAL A 247 11.50 14.32 -4.44
CA VAL A 247 11.94 12.92 -4.34
C VAL A 247 11.95 12.25 -5.71
N ALA A 248 10.92 12.47 -6.55
CA ALA A 248 10.84 11.93 -7.90
C ALA A 248 11.99 12.38 -8.80
N GLU A 249 12.35 13.66 -8.76
CA GLU A 249 13.51 14.18 -9.49
C GLU A 249 14.82 13.48 -9.06
N ARG A 250 15.02 13.34 -7.73
CA ARG A 250 16.20 12.66 -7.19
C ARG A 250 16.25 11.18 -7.55
N VAL A 251 15.10 10.48 -7.55
CA VAL A 251 14.98 9.08 -8.00
C VAL A 251 15.37 8.97 -9.46
N LYS A 252 14.83 9.82 -10.34
CA LYS A 252 15.17 9.83 -11.77
C LYS A 252 16.64 10.06 -12.00
N GLU A 253 17.24 11.04 -11.33
CA GLU A 253 18.67 11.33 -11.46
C GLU A 253 19.56 10.14 -11.08
N LYS A 254 19.18 9.38 -10.04
CA LYS A 254 20.03 8.31 -9.46
C LYS A 254 19.77 6.92 -10.02
N LEU A 255 18.56 6.64 -10.51
CA LEU A 255 18.13 5.31 -10.99
C LEU A 255 18.00 5.21 -12.52
N GLY A 256 18.61 6.13 -13.29
CA GLY A 256 18.61 6.03 -14.75
C GLY A 256 17.29 6.40 -15.40
N ASN A 257 16.52 7.29 -14.77
CA ASN A 257 15.28 7.85 -15.28
C ASN A 257 14.13 6.84 -15.49
N PRO A 258 13.77 6.04 -14.46
CA PRO A 258 12.60 5.17 -14.53
C PRO A 258 11.32 5.99 -14.71
N GLU A 259 10.22 5.34 -15.11
CA GLU A 259 8.90 5.95 -14.97
C GLU A 259 8.58 6.15 -13.49
N VAL A 260 8.04 7.31 -13.13
CA VAL A 260 7.68 7.61 -11.75
C VAL A 260 6.20 7.97 -11.67
N LEU A 261 5.45 7.20 -10.91
CA LEU A 261 4.05 7.47 -10.59
C LEU A 261 3.94 8.08 -9.19
N ILE A 262 3.37 9.27 -9.10
CA ILE A 262 3.10 9.96 -7.82
C ILE A 262 1.61 9.98 -7.56
N ASN A 263 1.19 9.65 -6.34
CA ASN A 263 -0.19 9.81 -5.90
C ASN A 263 -0.29 10.17 -4.41
N ASN A 264 -1.43 10.73 -4.01
CA ASN A 264 -1.73 10.88 -2.59
C ASN A 264 -1.86 9.51 -1.92
N ILE A 265 -1.40 9.42 -0.68
CA ILE A 265 -1.73 8.30 0.18
C ILE A 265 -3.24 8.31 0.45
N GLY A 266 -3.87 7.13 0.44
CA GLY A 266 -5.29 6.98 0.73
C GLY A 266 -5.68 7.38 2.15
N THR A 267 -6.97 7.66 2.38
CA THR A 267 -7.46 8.13 3.67
C THR A 267 -7.33 7.09 4.77
N VAL A 268 -7.44 5.81 4.44
CA VAL A 268 -7.24 4.71 5.42
C VAL A 268 -5.79 4.69 5.91
N ILE A 269 -4.81 4.65 5.03
CA ILE A 269 -3.40 4.66 5.46
C ILE A 269 -3.00 6.02 6.01
N GLY A 270 -3.51 7.11 5.42
CA GLY A 270 -3.33 8.48 5.88
C GLY A 270 -3.78 8.73 7.33
N SER A 271 -4.83 8.00 7.80
CA SER A 271 -5.27 8.04 9.20
C SER A 271 -4.17 7.61 10.18
N HIS A 272 -3.29 6.73 9.75
CA HIS A 272 -2.19 6.21 10.57
C HIS A 272 -0.87 6.93 10.35
N THR A 273 -0.60 7.44 9.13
CA THR A 273 0.67 8.11 8.83
C THR A 273 0.64 9.61 9.10
N GLY A 274 -0.55 10.22 9.01
CA GLY A 274 -0.74 11.65 9.09
C GLY A 274 -0.27 12.41 7.86
N PRO A 275 -0.44 13.75 7.86
CA PRO A 275 0.05 14.62 6.81
C PRO A 275 1.58 14.65 6.77
N GLY A 276 2.16 14.93 5.61
CA GLY A 276 3.61 15.06 5.43
C GLY A 276 4.35 13.72 5.28
N VAL A 277 3.66 12.57 5.21
CA VAL A 277 4.31 11.32 4.82
C VAL A 277 4.80 11.40 3.37
N VAL A 278 5.99 10.86 3.10
CA VAL A 278 6.50 10.56 1.75
C VAL A 278 7.10 9.16 1.77
N ALA A 279 6.76 8.36 0.77
CA ALA A 279 7.31 7.03 0.63
C ALA A 279 7.69 6.71 -0.83
N VAL A 280 8.78 5.96 -1.00
CA VAL A 280 9.30 5.49 -2.29
C VAL A 280 9.22 3.98 -2.31
N PHE A 281 8.66 3.43 -3.39
CA PHE A 281 8.47 2.01 -3.62
C PHE A 281 9.14 1.57 -4.91
N LEU A 282 9.92 0.49 -4.84
CA LEU A 282 10.62 -0.08 -5.98
C LEU A 282 10.90 -1.56 -5.74
N MET A 283 11.29 -2.27 -6.81
CA MET A 283 11.84 -3.62 -6.67
C MET A 283 13.29 -3.56 -6.21
N GLY A 284 13.67 -4.38 -5.23
CA GLY A 284 15.03 -4.36 -4.69
C GLY A 284 15.44 -5.62 -3.95
N ASN A 285 16.69 -5.65 -3.49
CA ASN A 285 17.32 -6.81 -2.86
C ASN A 285 16.85 -7.06 -1.42
N LYS A 286 16.46 -6.02 -0.69
CA LYS A 286 16.05 -6.09 0.73
C LYS A 286 14.91 -5.12 1.00
N ARG A 287 14.01 -5.58 1.84
CA ARG A 287 13.05 -4.74 2.56
C ARG A 287 13.71 -4.03 3.72
#